data_10e06e2238bb6c2c24233bfe72b277cc
#
_entry.id   10e06e2238bb6c2c24233bfe72b277cc
#
_cell.length_a   1.000
_cell.length_b   1.000
_cell.length_c   1.000
_cell.angle_alpha   90.00
_cell.angle_beta   90.00
_cell.angle_gamma   90.00
#
_symmetry.space_group_name_H-M   'P 1'
#
loop_
_entity.id
_entity.type
_entity.pdbx_description
1 polymer ?
#
loop_
_entity_poly.entity_id
_entity_poly.type
_entity_poly.pdbx_seq_one_letter_code
_entity_poly.pdbx_strand_id
1 'polypeptide(L)'
;MDTEAHSLQPVSIVIVNHNAGALLTRCVHAALEQAQEIIVVDNASEDLSIAQLTHSFPGQNRLNIIATGRNSGFAAGCNTGLSAATQPYILFLNPDCLLQENSLQRMVRVLESDAATGMVGGYLVNPDGTEQGGGRRAIPTPWRAFVRAFGLYRLEKYWPRLFFDFHMNKQPLPQAPIEVEAISGALMLVRRQAIDDAGPWDEHYFLHCEDLDWCMRFQQKNWKIVFVPDAPVVHFQGTCSRSRPFFVAWHKHKGMLRFYRKFFRQEYPSVLMGLITLSVWLRFSVTVLIHAVRNCYRMFKFRHE
;
A
#
# COMPACT_ATOMS: atom_id res chain seq x y z
N MET A 1 3.76 8.41 -37.54
CA MET A 1 3.27 8.28 -36.15
C MET A 1 3.03 6.80 -35.96
N ASP A 2 4.08 6.11 -35.50
CA ASP A 2 4.01 4.68 -35.23
C ASP A 2 3.16 4.48 -33.99
N THR A 3 1.98 3.93 -34.14
CA THR A 3 1.21 3.35 -33.05
C THR A 3 2.00 2.15 -32.55
N GLU A 4 2.89 2.34 -31.57
CA GLU A 4 3.44 1.22 -30.80
C GLU A 4 2.23 0.44 -30.27
N ALA A 5 2.02 -0.73 -30.84
CA ALA A 5 1.02 -1.66 -30.34
C ALA A 5 1.32 -1.87 -28.85
N HIS A 6 0.43 -1.46 -27.96
CA HIS A 6 0.59 -1.61 -26.51
C HIS A 6 0.72 -3.09 -26.17
N SER A 7 1.96 -3.59 -26.12
CA SER A 7 2.20 -4.97 -25.70
C SER A 7 1.91 -5.09 -24.21
N LEU A 8 1.07 -6.07 -23.84
CA LEU A 8 0.77 -6.38 -22.47
C LEU A 8 2.05 -6.74 -21.71
N GLN A 9 2.25 -6.13 -20.55
CA GLN A 9 3.43 -6.38 -19.73
C GLN A 9 3.40 -7.79 -19.11
N PRO A 10 4.55 -8.49 -18.97
CA PRO A 10 4.65 -9.81 -18.35
C PRO A 10 4.52 -9.71 -16.84
N VAL A 11 3.37 -9.26 -16.38
CA VAL A 11 3.03 -8.96 -14.99
C VAL A 11 1.76 -9.72 -14.60
N SER A 12 1.79 -10.35 -13.41
CA SER A 12 0.60 -10.77 -12.69
C SER A 12 0.16 -9.64 -11.78
N ILE A 13 -1.04 -9.07 -11.98
CA ILE A 13 -1.61 -8.08 -11.07
C ILE A 13 -2.47 -8.80 -10.04
N VAL A 14 -2.08 -8.71 -8.77
CA VAL A 14 -2.81 -9.25 -7.62
C VAL A 14 -3.62 -8.12 -6.98
N ILE A 15 -4.94 -8.28 -6.94
CA ILE A 15 -5.90 -7.33 -6.37
C ILE A 15 -6.66 -8.02 -5.24
N VAL A 16 -6.45 -7.57 -3.99
CA VAL A 16 -7.19 -8.10 -2.84
C VAL A 16 -8.45 -7.26 -2.64
N ASN A 17 -9.60 -7.88 -2.87
CA ASN A 17 -10.91 -7.25 -2.73
C ASN A 17 -11.54 -7.54 -1.36
N HIS A 18 -12.11 -6.52 -0.72
CA HIS A 18 -13.05 -6.65 0.39
C HIS A 18 -14.00 -5.45 0.38
N ASN A 19 -15.18 -5.63 -0.20
CA ASN A 19 -16.22 -4.62 -0.30
C ASN A 19 -15.79 -3.33 -1.04
N ALA A 20 -15.11 -3.45 -2.19
CA ALA A 20 -14.66 -2.31 -2.97
C ALA A 20 -15.74 -1.72 -3.93
N GLY A 21 -16.90 -2.35 -4.02
CA GLY A 21 -17.99 -1.88 -4.88
C GLY A 21 -17.60 -1.81 -6.36
N ALA A 22 -18.11 -0.81 -7.04
CA ALA A 22 -17.86 -0.59 -8.47
C ALA A 22 -16.39 -0.21 -8.80
N LEU A 23 -15.59 0.19 -7.81
CA LEU A 23 -14.18 0.52 -8.03
C LEU A 23 -13.37 -0.71 -8.43
N LEU A 24 -13.71 -1.91 -7.93
CA LEU A 24 -13.07 -3.14 -8.34
C LEU A 24 -13.16 -3.36 -9.85
N THR A 25 -14.34 -3.22 -10.44
CA THR A 25 -14.55 -3.38 -11.89
C THR A 25 -13.72 -2.38 -12.70
N ARG A 26 -13.66 -1.12 -12.26
CA ARG A 26 -12.86 -0.08 -12.90
C ARG A 26 -11.35 -0.37 -12.77
N CYS A 27 -10.89 -0.83 -11.62
CA CYS A 27 -9.51 -1.22 -11.37
C CYS A 27 -9.10 -2.37 -12.30
N VAL A 28 -9.91 -3.43 -12.38
CA VAL A 28 -9.65 -4.59 -13.23
C VAL A 28 -9.67 -4.21 -14.72
N HIS A 29 -10.57 -3.30 -15.14
CA HIS A 29 -10.59 -2.82 -16.52
C HIS A 29 -9.24 -2.17 -16.90
N ALA A 30 -8.77 -1.20 -16.10
CA ALA A 30 -7.49 -0.53 -16.35
C ALA A 30 -6.28 -1.49 -16.26
N ALA A 31 -6.37 -2.53 -15.43
CA ALA A 31 -5.35 -3.56 -15.30
C ALA A 31 -5.28 -4.49 -16.54
N LEU A 32 -6.43 -4.88 -17.08
CA LEU A 32 -6.54 -5.73 -18.28
C LEU A 32 -5.96 -5.08 -19.54
N GLU A 33 -5.93 -3.76 -19.61
CA GLU A 33 -5.33 -3.02 -20.72
C GLU A 33 -3.80 -3.10 -20.73
N GLN A 34 -3.16 -3.41 -19.59
CA GLN A 34 -1.72 -3.28 -19.42
C GLN A 34 -0.99 -4.58 -19.05
N ALA A 35 -1.65 -5.59 -18.45
CA ALA A 35 -0.99 -6.78 -17.93
C ALA A 35 -1.50 -8.08 -18.56
N GLN A 36 -0.64 -9.09 -18.56
CA GLN A 36 -0.94 -10.41 -19.11
C GLN A 36 -1.84 -11.25 -18.19
N GLU A 37 -1.81 -11.02 -16.87
CA GLU A 37 -2.55 -11.81 -15.89
C GLU A 37 -3.12 -10.92 -14.78
N ILE A 38 -4.38 -11.11 -14.44
CA ILE A 38 -5.07 -10.44 -13.34
C ILE A 38 -5.63 -11.48 -12.38
N ILE A 39 -5.30 -11.35 -11.10
CA ILE A 39 -5.75 -12.23 -10.03
C ILE A 39 -6.49 -11.39 -9.00
N VAL A 40 -7.79 -11.57 -8.91
CA VAL A 40 -8.63 -10.94 -7.89
C VAL A 40 -8.85 -11.94 -6.77
N VAL A 41 -8.35 -11.59 -5.58
CA VAL A 41 -8.58 -12.39 -4.36
C VAL A 41 -9.74 -11.75 -3.60
N ASP A 42 -10.89 -12.40 -3.62
CA ASP A 42 -12.04 -11.95 -2.84
C ASP A 42 -11.92 -12.40 -1.38
N ASN A 43 -11.66 -11.44 -0.52
CA ASN A 43 -11.43 -11.66 0.90
C ASN A 43 -12.76 -11.63 1.68
N ALA A 44 -13.74 -12.43 1.22
CA ALA A 44 -15.10 -12.56 1.73
C ALA A 44 -15.88 -11.24 1.69
N SER A 45 -16.06 -10.68 0.50
CA SER A 45 -16.91 -9.51 0.30
C SER A 45 -18.39 -9.86 0.45
N GLU A 46 -19.15 -8.94 1.06
CA GLU A 46 -20.59 -9.03 1.29
C GLU A 46 -21.38 -8.09 0.34
N ASP A 47 -20.65 -7.27 -0.44
CA ASP A 47 -21.22 -6.34 -1.41
C ASP A 47 -21.35 -6.96 -2.81
N LEU A 48 -21.79 -6.15 -3.77
CA LEU A 48 -21.97 -6.60 -5.16
C LEU A 48 -20.68 -6.55 -6.01
N SER A 49 -19.51 -6.27 -5.43
CA SER A 49 -18.27 -6.05 -6.17
C SER A 49 -17.88 -7.23 -7.06
N ILE A 50 -17.95 -8.46 -6.54
CA ILE A 50 -17.64 -9.68 -7.32
C ILE A 50 -18.71 -9.99 -8.37
N ALA A 51 -19.98 -9.82 -8.04
CA ALA A 51 -21.07 -10.04 -8.99
C ALA A 51 -20.98 -9.07 -10.18
N GLN A 52 -20.70 -7.79 -9.91
CA GLN A 52 -20.49 -6.76 -10.94
C GLN A 52 -19.25 -7.07 -11.80
N LEU A 53 -18.15 -7.48 -11.17
CA LEU A 53 -16.93 -7.86 -11.87
C LEU A 53 -17.16 -9.02 -12.84
N THR A 54 -17.77 -10.10 -12.37
CA THR A 54 -18.05 -11.30 -13.18
C THR A 54 -19.00 -10.98 -14.34
N HIS A 55 -20.00 -10.14 -14.09
CA HIS A 55 -20.93 -9.68 -15.14
C HIS A 55 -20.24 -8.83 -16.20
N SER A 56 -19.26 -7.99 -15.81
CA SER A 56 -18.57 -7.07 -16.73
C SER A 56 -17.53 -7.77 -17.62
N PHE A 57 -16.99 -8.91 -17.19
CA PHE A 57 -15.91 -9.62 -17.91
C PHE A 57 -16.23 -11.12 -18.11
N PRO A 58 -17.32 -11.45 -18.80
CA PRO A 58 -17.68 -12.86 -19.03
C PRO A 58 -16.64 -13.55 -19.92
N GLY A 59 -16.10 -14.68 -19.46
CA GLY A 59 -15.14 -15.47 -20.24
C GLY A 59 -13.76 -14.85 -20.45
N GLN A 60 -13.37 -13.85 -19.64
CA GLN A 60 -12.04 -13.22 -19.73
C GLN A 60 -10.95 -14.16 -19.22
N ASN A 61 -10.18 -14.77 -20.13
CA ASN A 61 -9.18 -15.80 -19.82
C ASN A 61 -7.98 -15.30 -18.98
N ARG A 62 -7.73 -13.98 -18.99
CA ARG A 62 -6.64 -13.36 -18.21
C ARG A 62 -7.06 -12.94 -16.80
N LEU A 63 -8.34 -13.11 -16.45
CA LEU A 63 -8.89 -12.77 -15.15
C LEU A 63 -9.19 -14.04 -14.35
N ASN A 64 -8.50 -14.22 -13.24
CA ASN A 64 -8.72 -15.29 -12.26
C ASN A 64 -9.31 -14.70 -10.98
N ILE A 65 -10.44 -15.23 -10.50
CA ILE A 65 -11.10 -14.79 -9.27
C ILE A 65 -11.01 -15.92 -8.24
N ILE A 66 -10.39 -15.65 -7.10
CA ILE A 66 -10.17 -16.59 -6.00
C ILE A 66 -10.97 -16.13 -4.77
N ALA A 67 -11.96 -16.90 -4.35
CA ALA A 67 -12.72 -16.65 -3.14
C ALA A 67 -12.05 -17.34 -1.94
N THR A 68 -11.70 -16.58 -0.89
CA THR A 68 -11.06 -17.12 0.32
C THR A 68 -12.05 -17.65 1.35
N GLY A 69 -13.33 -17.32 1.22
CA GLY A 69 -14.40 -17.71 2.14
C GLY A 69 -14.38 -17.02 3.51
N ARG A 70 -13.31 -16.33 3.86
CA ARG A 70 -13.17 -15.53 5.09
C ARG A 70 -12.22 -14.35 4.88
N ASN A 71 -12.42 -13.25 5.59
CA ASN A 71 -11.47 -12.14 5.59
C ASN A 71 -10.26 -12.46 6.49
N SER A 72 -9.16 -12.85 5.87
CA SER A 72 -7.89 -13.18 6.55
C SER A 72 -6.91 -11.99 6.62
N GLY A 73 -7.31 -10.80 6.15
CA GLY A 73 -6.49 -9.60 6.08
C GLY A 73 -5.80 -9.42 4.73
N PHE A 74 -5.17 -8.24 4.56
CA PHE A 74 -4.57 -7.86 3.29
C PHE A 74 -3.35 -8.71 2.94
N ALA A 75 -2.43 -8.92 3.88
CA ALA A 75 -1.21 -9.70 3.65
C ALA A 75 -1.50 -11.16 3.24
N ALA A 76 -2.45 -11.81 3.90
CA ALA A 76 -2.87 -13.17 3.55
C ALA A 76 -3.55 -13.23 2.17
N GLY A 77 -4.37 -12.24 1.84
CA GLY A 77 -4.95 -12.11 0.49
C GLY A 77 -3.87 -11.93 -0.58
N CYS A 78 -2.85 -11.09 -0.32
CA CYS A 78 -1.71 -10.92 -1.22
C CYS A 78 -0.95 -12.24 -1.44
N ASN A 79 -0.72 -13.02 -0.38
CA ASN A 79 -0.04 -14.32 -0.49
C ASN A 79 -0.89 -15.34 -1.27
N THR A 80 -2.21 -15.34 -1.10
CA THR A 80 -3.12 -16.17 -1.89
C THR A 80 -2.99 -15.85 -3.37
N GLY A 81 -3.00 -14.55 -3.74
CA GLY A 81 -2.81 -14.13 -5.12
C GLY A 81 -1.41 -14.41 -5.64
N LEU A 82 -0.37 -14.22 -4.83
CA LEU A 82 1.01 -14.53 -5.17
C LEU A 82 1.20 -16.00 -5.55
N SER A 83 0.55 -16.90 -4.81
CA SER A 83 0.62 -18.36 -5.07
C SER A 83 0.00 -18.76 -6.41
N ALA A 84 -0.95 -17.97 -6.93
CA ALA A 84 -1.59 -18.18 -8.20
C ALA A 84 -0.90 -17.43 -9.37
N ALA A 85 -0.03 -16.47 -9.06
CA ALA A 85 0.65 -15.63 -10.05
C ALA A 85 1.69 -16.44 -10.84
N THR A 86 1.71 -16.28 -12.17
CA THR A 86 2.58 -17.05 -13.08
C THR A 86 3.70 -16.20 -13.72
N GLN A 87 3.53 -14.87 -13.76
CA GLN A 87 4.44 -13.99 -14.46
C GLN A 87 5.73 -13.68 -13.64
N PRO A 88 6.83 -13.23 -14.29
CA PRO A 88 8.10 -12.90 -13.63
C PRO A 88 8.02 -11.68 -12.72
N TYR A 89 7.06 -10.79 -12.97
CA TYR A 89 6.80 -9.60 -12.15
C TYR A 89 5.40 -9.67 -11.57
N ILE A 90 5.26 -9.25 -10.31
CA ILE A 90 4.00 -9.24 -9.60
C ILE A 90 3.68 -7.80 -9.18
N LEU A 91 2.54 -7.27 -9.60
CA LEU A 91 2.02 -6.00 -9.11
C LEU A 91 0.94 -6.25 -8.05
N PHE A 92 1.16 -5.86 -6.82
CA PHE A 92 0.11 -5.75 -5.81
C PHE A 92 -0.56 -4.40 -5.97
N LEU A 93 -1.87 -4.42 -6.22
CA LEU A 93 -2.67 -3.24 -6.54
C LEU A 93 -3.93 -3.23 -5.68
N ASN A 94 -4.19 -2.12 -5.00
CA ASN A 94 -5.44 -1.97 -4.28
C ASN A 94 -6.65 -1.91 -5.22
N PRO A 95 -7.83 -2.43 -4.82
CA PRO A 95 -9.02 -2.49 -5.66
C PRO A 95 -9.64 -1.10 -5.96
N ASP A 96 -9.19 -0.07 -5.26
CA ASP A 96 -9.57 1.33 -5.45
C ASP A 96 -8.46 2.17 -6.13
N CYS A 97 -7.50 1.50 -6.81
CA CYS A 97 -6.46 2.10 -7.63
C CYS A 97 -6.80 1.97 -9.12
N LEU A 98 -6.56 3.03 -9.89
CA LEU A 98 -6.73 3.06 -11.35
C LEU A 98 -5.40 3.36 -12.02
N LEU A 99 -4.79 2.36 -12.65
CA LEU A 99 -3.62 2.53 -13.50
C LEU A 99 -3.95 3.52 -14.63
N GLN A 100 -3.09 4.51 -14.82
CA GLN A 100 -3.19 5.39 -15.98
C GLN A 100 -2.42 4.80 -17.16
N GLU A 101 -2.63 5.34 -18.33
CA GLU A 101 -2.00 4.88 -19.57
C GLU A 101 -0.48 4.76 -19.43
N ASN A 102 0.07 3.60 -19.83
CA ASN A 102 1.49 3.28 -19.80
C ASN A 102 2.15 3.27 -18.40
N SER A 103 1.38 3.43 -17.31
CA SER A 103 1.97 3.47 -15.96
C SER A 103 2.68 2.17 -15.61
N LEU A 104 2.07 1.03 -15.92
CA LEU A 104 2.68 -0.28 -15.68
C LEU A 104 3.95 -0.47 -16.53
N GLN A 105 3.91 -0.11 -17.80
CA GLN A 105 5.08 -0.20 -18.71
C GLN A 105 6.27 0.61 -18.18
N ARG A 106 6.03 1.84 -17.69
CA ARG A 106 7.09 2.70 -17.11
C ARG A 106 7.69 2.06 -15.86
N MET A 107 6.86 1.49 -14.99
CA MET A 107 7.32 0.78 -13.79
C MET A 107 8.15 -0.46 -14.15
N VAL A 108 7.71 -1.27 -15.12
CA VAL A 108 8.44 -2.45 -15.61
C VAL A 108 9.79 -2.05 -16.18
N ARG A 109 9.85 -1.02 -17.02
CA ARG A 109 11.10 -0.51 -17.61
C ARG A 109 12.11 -0.12 -16.53
N VAL A 110 11.67 0.54 -15.46
CA VAL A 110 12.57 0.90 -14.35
C VAL A 110 13.01 -0.35 -13.58
N LEU A 111 12.11 -1.31 -13.33
CA LEU A 111 12.46 -2.57 -12.68
C LEU A 111 13.51 -3.36 -13.49
N GLU A 112 13.43 -3.34 -14.81
CA GLU A 112 14.34 -4.06 -15.71
C GLU A 112 15.69 -3.33 -15.92
N SER A 113 15.72 -2.01 -15.75
CA SER A 113 16.93 -1.20 -15.99
C SER A 113 18.07 -1.49 -15.00
N ASP A 114 17.77 -2.03 -13.82
CA ASP A 114 18.77 -2.39 -12.81
C ASP A 114 18.38 -3.71 -12.14
N ALA A 115 19.22 -4.73 -12.27
CA ALA A 115 19.01 -6.05 -11.68
C ALA A 115 18.96 -6.04 -10.14
N ALA A 116 19.53 -5.03 -9.49
CA ALA A 116 19.44 -4.84 -8.04
C ALA A 116 18.09 -4.24 -7.59
N THR A 117 17.26 -3.74 -8.53
CA THR A 117 15.93 -3.24 -8.21
C THR A 117 14.97 -4.41 -7.99
N GLY A 118 14.53 -4.58 -6.75
CA GLY A 118 13.58 -5.63 -6.36
C GLY A 118 12.13 -5.17 -6.34
N MET A 119 11.89 -3.87 -6.10
CA MET A 119 10.55 -3.31 -5.91
C MET A 119 10.44 -1.91 -6.51
N VAL A 120 9.31 -1.63 -7.16
CA VAL A 120 9.02 -0.33 -7.78
C VAL A 120 7.63 0.14 -7.37
N GLY A 121 7.52 1.41 -6.96
CA GLY A 121 6.26 2.11 -6.72
C GLY A 121 6.04 3.24 -7.71
N GLY A 122 4.80 3.42 -8.19
CA GLY A 122 4.43 4.54 -9.05
C GLY A 122 3.94 5.76 -8.25
N TYR A 123 3.54 6.79 -8.98
CA TYR A 123 3.06 8.06 -8.45
C TYR A 123 1.58 7.95 -8.07
N LEU A 124 1.30 7.70 -6.78
CA LEU A 124 -0.07 7.68 -6.26
C LEU A 124 -0.62 9.10 -6.16
N VAL A 125 -1.73 9.35 -6.84
CA VAL A 125 -2.44 10.64 -6.83
C VAL A 125 -3.85 10.48 -6.29
N ASN A 126 -4.32 11.50 -5.59
CA ASN A 126 -5.72 11.64 -5.22
C ASN A 126 -6.57 11.92 -6.46
N PRO A 127 -7.91 11.75 -6.43
CA PRO A 127 -8.79 12.10 -7.54
C PRO A 127 -8.73 13.57 -7.97
N ASP A 128 -8.23 14.46 -7.12
CA ASP A 128 -8.00 15.88 -7.41
C ASP A 128 -6.63 16.16 -8.07
N GLY A 129 -5.84 15.13 -8.36
CA GLY A 129 -4.52 15.21 -8.97
C GLY A 129 -3.36 15.51 -8.01
N THR A 130 -3.63 15.74 -6.73
CA THR A 130 -2.56 15.97 -5.73
C THR A 130 -1.84 14.68 -5.34
N GLU A 131 -0.53 14.78 -5.00
CA GLU A 131 0.25 13.64 -4.53
C GLU A 131 -0.32 13.07 -3.23
N GLN A 132 -0.54 11.76 -3.20
CA GLN A 132 -1.05 11.09 -2.02
C GLN A 132 0.05 10.86 -0.98
N GLY A 133 -0.23 11.22 0.27
CA GLY A 133 0.70 10.99 1.37
C GLY A 133 0.96 9.49 1.60
N GLY A 134 2.24 9.11 1.61
CA GLY A 134 2.68 7.73 1.85
C GLY A 134 2.95 6.91 0.59
N GLY A 135 2.74 7.46 -0.61
CA GLY A 135 3.14 6.83 -1.87
C GLY A 135 4.65 6.55 -1.90
N ARG A 136 5.44 7.55 -1.55
CA ARG A 136 6.89 7.48 -1.30
C ARG A 136 7.19 7.97 0.11
N ARG A 137 8.03 7.26 0.84
CA ARG A 137 8.34 7.61 2.24
C ARG A 137 9.64 6.98 2.72
N ALA A 138 10.21 7.56 3.76
CA ALA A 138 11.23 6.91 4.56
C ALA A 138 10.59 5.97 5.59
N ILE A 139 11.36 5.01 6.09
CA ILE A 139 10.94 4.11 7.17
C ILE A 139 10.64 4.95 8.43
N PRO A 140 9.46 4.80 9.07
CA PRO A 140 9.12 5.49 10.29
C PRO A 140 9.85 4.84 11.48
N THR A 141 11.18 5.08 11.60
CA THR A 141 11.92 4.64 12.79
C THR A 141 11.30 5.23 14.07
N PRO A 142 11.56 4.64 15.25
CA PRO A 142 11.07 5.19 16.52
C PRO A 142 11.38 6.69 16.68
N TRP A 143 12.58 7.13 16.31
CA TRP A 143 12.96 8.54 16.34
C TRP A 143 12.15 9.40 15.38
N ARG A 144 12.05 9.00 14.12
CA ARG A 144 11.26 9.74 13.10
C ARG A 144 9.78 9.82 13.49
N ALA A 145 9.22 8.75 14.07
CA ALA A 145 7.86 8.75 14.58
C ALA A 145 7.68 9.73 15.75
N PHE A 146 8.64 9.80 16.66
CA PHE A 146 8.68 10.79 17.75
C PHE A 146 8.74 12.21 17.19
N VAL A 147 9.68 12.50 16.31
CA VAL A 147 9.84 13.81 15.64
C VAL A 147 8.51 14.28 15.02
N ARG A 148 7.80 13.39 14.36
CA ARG A 148 6.51 13.71 13.75
C ARG A 148 5.40 13.88 14.78
N ALA A 149 5.32 13.01 15.78
CA ALA A 149 4.27 13.07 16.81
C ALA A 149 4.29 14.37 17.59
N PHE A 150 5.49 14.90 17.86
CA PHE A 150 5.69 16.17 18.58
C PHE A 150 5.84 17.41 17.67
N GLY A 151 5.65 17.24 16.35
CA GLY A 151 5.75 18.35 15.40
C GLY A 151 7.17 18.91 15.20
N LEU A 152 8.20 18.20 15.68
CA LEU A 152 9.62 18.61 15.60
C LEU A 152 10.14 18.60 14.14
N TYR A 153 9.45 17.95 13.19
CA TYR A 153 9.78 18.03 11.76
C TYR A 153 9.81 19.49 11.24
N ARG A 154 9.17 20.44 11.93
CA ARG A 154 9.25 21.88 11.61
C ARG A 154 10.66 22.44 11.76
N LEU A 155 11.51 21.76 12.53
CA LEU A 155 12.92 22.10 12.72
C LEU A 155 13.82 21.48 11.63
N GLU A 156 13.28 20.69 10.69
CA GLU A 156 14.01 20.09 9.58
C GLU A 156 14.84 21.11 8.78
N LYS A 157 14.30 22.33 8.58
CA LYS A 157 15.00 23.42 7.90
C LYS A 157 16.32 23.84 8.56
N TYR A 158 16.49 23.60 9.88
CA TYR A 158 17.71 23.94 10.63
C TYR A 158 18.60 22.71 10.86
N TRP A 159 18.01 21.55 11.09
CA TRP A 159 18.70 20.28 11.39
C TRP A 159 18.08 19.12 10.60
N PRO A 160 18.26 19.06 9.26
CA PRO A 160 17.57 18.08 8.41
C PRO A 160 17.90 16.63 8.76
N ARG A 161 19.13 16.34 9.25
CA ARG A 161 19.51 14.98 9.65
C ARG A 161 18.82 14.49 10.92
N LEU A 162 18.43 15.40 11.82
CA LEU A 162 17.81 15.06 13.11
C LEU A 162 16.29 15.05 13.04
N PHE A 163 15.69 16.00 12.32
CA PHE A 163 14.25 16.25 12.36
C PHE A 163 13.55 15.98 11.02
N PHE A 164 14.08 15.02 10.26
CA PHE A 164 13.53 14.61 8.96
C PHE A 164 12.09 14.12 9.06
N ASP A 165 11.17 14.68 8.25
CA ASP A 165 9.81 14.15 8.09
C ASP A 165 9.84 12.93 7.15
N PHE A 166 9.44 11.77 7.64
CA PHE A 166 9.43 10.55 6.84
C PHE A 166 8.37 10.54 5.72
N HIS A 167 7.45 11.50 5.68
CA HIS A 167 6.53 11.70 4.57
C HIS A 167 7.16 12.61 3.50
N MET A 168 7.52 12.03 2.37
CA MET A 168 8.22 12.73 1.29
C MET A 168 7.30 13.50 0.34
N ASN A 169 5.97 13.33 0.43
CA ASN A 169 4.99 14.00 -0.46
C ASN A 169 4.95 15.54 -0.35
N LYS A 170 5.63 16.12 0.64
CA LYS A 170 5.81 17.57 0.75
C LYS A 170 7.05 18.10 0.01
N GLN A 171 7.95 17.20 -0.35
CA GLN A 171 9.13 17.52 -1.16
C GLN A 171 8.73 17.59 -2.62
N PRO A 172 9.40 18.40 -3.45
CA PRO A 172 9.14 18.45 -4.88
C PRO A 172 9.11 17.05 -5.51
N LEU A 173 8.20 16.84 -6.47
CA LEU A 173 8.18 15.59 -7.22
C LEU A 173 9.49 15.46 -8.00
N PRO A 174 10.22 14.33 -7.87
CA PRO A 174 11.44 14.13 -8.63
C PRO A 174 11.15 14.04 -10.13
N GLN A 175 12.10 14.48 -10.95
CA GLN A 175 11.97 14.43 -12.43
C GLN A 175 12.36 13.08 -13.03
N ALA A 176 13.02 12.21 -12.26
CA ALA A 176 13.48 10.88 -12.64
C ALA A 176 13.21 9.87 -11.52
N PRO A 177 13.24 8.57 -11.80
CA PRO A 177 13.14 7.54 -10.78
C PRO A 177 14.20 7.73 -9.69
N ILE A 178 13.80 7.57 -8.42
CA ILE A 178 14.68 7.70 -7.25
C ILE A 178 14.55 6.49 -6.32
N GLU A 179 15.64 6.10 -5.69
CA GLU A 179 15.62 5.13 -4.61
C GLU A 179 14.95 5.73 -3.36
N VAL A 180 14.10 4.95 -2.71
CA VAL A 180 13.37 5.34 -1.51
C VAL A 180 13.41 4.22 -0.47
N GLU A 181 13.19 4.55 0.81
CA GLU A 181 13.20 3.54 1.86
C GLU A 181 11.91 2.70 1.86
N ALA A 182 10.78 3.26 1.47
CA ALA A 182 9.50 2.55 1.41
C ALA A 182 8.52 3.18 0.42
N ILE A 183 7.65 2.35 -0.12
CA ILE A 183 6.49 2.71 -0.94
C ILE A 183 5.20 2.21 -0.31
N SER A 184 4.06 2.60 -0.86
CA SER A 184 2.74 2.18 -0.36
C SER A 184 2.36 0.79 -0.84
N GLY A 185 1.79 -0.04 0.06
CA GLY A 185 1.18 -1.32 -0.28
C GLY A 185 0.02 -1.23 -1.28
N ALA A 186 -0.48 -0.02 -1.57
CA ALA A 186 -1.52 0.18 -2.57
C ALA A 186 -1.04 -0.04 -4.01
N LEU A 187 0.29 0.07 -4.26
CA LEU A 187 0.91 -0.06 -5.57
C LEU A 187 2.37 -0.50 -5.42
N MET A 188 2.63 -1.80 -5.54
CA MET A 188 3.96 -2.40 -5.43
C MET A 188 4.20 -3.38 -6.57
N LEU A 189 5.02 -2.98 -7.55
CA LEU A 189 5.53 -3.89 -8.58
C LEU A 189 6.81 -4.54 -8.08
N VAL A 190 6.88 -5.86 -8.11
CA VAL A 190 7.95 -6.63 -7.46
C VAL A 190 8.50 -7.70 -8.40
N ARG A 191 9.81 -7.86 -8.41
CA ARG A 191 10.49 -8.96 -9.10
C ARG A 191 10.28 -10.26 -8.33
N ARG A 192 9.86 -11.34 -8.99
CA ARG A 192 9.66 -12.65 -8.34
C ARG A 192 10.89 -13.13 -7.59
N GLN A 193 12.07 -13.04 -8.20
CA GLN A 193 13.33 -13.41 -7.55
C GLN A 193 13.56 -12.65 -6.21
N ALA A 194 13.18 -11.39 -6.14
CA ALA A 194 13.31 -10.60 -4.91
C ALA A 194 12.29 -11.04 -3.85
N ILE A 195 11.10 -11.52 -4.27
CA ILE A 195 10.12 -12.13 -3.35
C ILE A 195 10.67 -13.45 -2.79
N ASP A 196 11.25 -14.29 -3.64
CA ASP A 196 11.82 -15.58 -3.22
C ASP A 196 12.95 -15.39 -2.18
N ASP A 197 13.73 -14.32 -2.31
CA ASP A 197 14.83 -13.99 -1.40
C ASP A 197 14.35 -13.31 -0.09
N ALA A 198 13.44 -12.33 -0.18
CA ALA A 198 12.93 -11.60 0.99
C ALA A 198 11.79 -12.32 1.72
N GLY A 199 11.18 -13.31 1.07
CA GLY A 199 9.99 -14.04 1.54
C GLY A 199 8.68 -13.31 1.26
N PRO A 200 7.53 -14.02 1.37
CA PRO A 200 6.19 -13.49 1.11
C PRO A 200 5.77 -12.46 2.16
N TRP A 201 4.58 -11.90 2.03
CA TRP A 201 3.98 -10.99 3.01
C TRP A 201 3.87 -11.64 4.39
N ASP A 202 4.14 -10.88 5.47
CA ASP A 202 3.97 -11.36 6.86
C ASP A 202 2.47 -11.29 7.25
N GLU A 203 1.78 -12.42 7.26
CA GLU A 203 0.34 -12.52 7.53
C GLU A 203 -0.08 -12.18 8.96
N HIS A 204 0.88 -12.00 9.87
CA HIS A 204 0.57 -11.49 11.21
C HIS A 204 0.16 -10.01 11.20
N TYR A 205 0.35 -9.30 10.07
CA TYR A 205 -0.27 -8.02 9.82
C TYR A 205 -1.61 -8.25 9.12
N PHE A 206 -2.69 -7.98 9.83
CA PHE A 206 -4.02 -8.06 9.22
C PHE A 206 -4.27 -6.91 8.24
N LEU A 207 -3.88 -5.69 8.66
CA LEU A 207 -4.06 -4.46 7.89
C LEU A 207 -3.13 -3.36 8.41
N HIS A 208 -2.40 -2.68 7.55
CA HIS A 208 -1.39 -1.65 7.78
C HIS A 208 -0.07 -2.16 8.40
N CYS A 209 1.02 -1.56 7.98
CA CYS A 209 2.42 -1.84 8.31
C CYS A 209 3.00 -3.11 7.67
N GLU A 210 2.21 -3.95 6.98
CA GLU A 210 2.70 -5.06 6.17
C GLU A 210 3.63 -4.59 5.04
N ASP A 211 3.30 -3.45 4.45
CA ASP A 211 4.08 -2.80 3.40
C ASP A 211 5.46 -2.32 3.92
N LEU A 212 5.49 -1.71 5.11
CA LEU A 212 6.72 -1.32 5.77
C LEU A 212 7.59 -2.51 6.15
N ASP A 213 6.96 -3.57 6.67
CA ASP A 213 7.66 -4.83 6.97
C ASP A 213 8.34 -5.39 5.73
N TRP A 214 7.62 -5.40 4.62
CA TRP A 214 8.15 -5.95 3.37
C TRP A 214 9.27 -5.11 2.80
N CYS A 215 9.12 -3.78 2.78
CA CYS A 215 10.18 -2.86 2.38
C CYS A 215 11.46 -3.04 3.22
N MET A 216 11.33 -3.20 4.55
CA MET A 216 12.47 -3.47 5.44
C MET A 216 13.17 -4.78 5.08
N ARG A 217 12.43 -5.85 4.81
CA ARG A 217 13.01 -7.16 4.45
C ARG A 217 13.72 -7.12 3.10
N PHE A 218 13.20 -6.37 2.12
CA PHE A 218 13.86 -6.13 0.84
C PHE A 218 15.20 -5.41 1.03
N GLN A 219 15.22 -4.34 1.82
CA GLN A 219 16.47 -3.62 2.14
C GLN A 219 17.48 -4.50 2.89
N GLN A 220 17.05 -5.34 3.85
CA GLN A 220 17.92 -6.29 4.54
C GLN A 220 18.56 -7.31 3.60
N LYS A 221 17.96 -7.54 2.43
CA LYS A 221 18.48 -8.38 1.35
C LYS A 221 19.21 -7.59 0.27
N ASN A 222 19.48 -6.30 0.50
CA ASN A 222 20.13 -5.39 -0.43
C ASN A 222 19.37 -5.16 -1.75
N TRP A 223 18.06 -5.41 -1.78
CA TRP A 223 17.21 -5.04 -2.89
C TRP A 223 16.86 -3.55 -2.84
N LYS A 224 17.01 -2.85 -3.96
CA LYS A 224 16.59 -1.45 -4.10
C LYS A 224 15.08 -1.37 -4.23
N ILE A 225 14.53 -0.30 -3.65
CA ILE A 225 13.13 0.12 -3.78
C ILE A 225 13.13 1.45 -4.51
N VAL A 226 12.47 1.52 -5.66
CA VAL A 226 12.51 2.70 -6.53
C VAL A 226 11.12 3.30 -6.70
N PHE A 227 11.02 4.61 -6.56
CA PHE A 227 9.82 5.39 -6.87
C PHE A 227 9.92 5.96 -8.29
N VAL A 228 8.83 5.79 -9.08
CA VAL A 228 8.72 6.22 -10.49
C VAL A 228 7.71 7.36 -10.59
N PRO A 229 8.18 8.62 -10.78
CA PRO A 229 7.33 9.80 -10.73
C PRO A 229 6.42 9.97 -11.95
N ASP A 230 6.77 9.38 -13.08
CA ASP A 230 6.02 9.46 -14.35
C ASP A 230 5.08 8.26 -14.56
N ALA A 231 4.84 7.44 -13.52
CA ALA A 231 3.87 6.33 -13.53
C ALA A 231 2.66 6.65 -12.61
N PRO A 232 1.73 7.54 -13.06
CA PRO A 232 0.62 7.97 -12.24
C PRO A 232 -0.43 6.87 -12.06
N VAL A 233 -0.97 6.76 -10.83
CA VAL A 233 -2.07 5.86 -10.48
C VAL A 233 -3.04 6.60 -9.58
N VAL A 234 -4.30 6.73 -9.99
CA VAL A 234 -5.33 7.40 -9.19
C VAL A 234 -5.82 6.43 -8.10
N HIS A 235 -5.72 6.84 -6.84
CA HIS A 235 -6.13 6.03 -5.70
C HIS A 235 -7.26 6.69 -4.91
N PHE A 236 -8.43 6.05 -4.88
CA PHE A 236 -9.63 6.49 -4.15
C PHE A 236 -9.57 6.09 -2.68
N GLN A 237 -8.52 6.52 -2.00
CA GLN A 237 -8.13 6.08 -0.65
C GLN A 237 -9.29 6.00 0.34
N GLY A 238 -9.35 4.87 1.03
CA GLY A 238 -10.21 4.67 2.20
C GLY A 238 -11.63 4.23 1.86
N THR A 239 -11.96 3.93 0.63
CA THR A 239 -13.30 3.48 0.23
C THR A 239 -13.71 2.22 0.99
N CYS A 240 -12.82 1.23 1.11
CA CYS A 240 -13.08 -0.01 1.83
C CYS A 240 -12.96 0.11 3.37
N SER A 241 -12.26 1.12 3.89
CA SER A 241 -11.90 1.21 5.32
C SER A 241 -12.72 2.22 6.13
N ARG A 242 -13.43 3.14 5.47
CA ARG A 242 -14.20 4.22 6.14
C ARG A 242 -15.35 3.72 7.01
N SER A 243 -15.93 2.56 6.70
CA SER A 243 -17.07 1.99 7.42
C SER A 243 -16.71 1.44 8.81
N ARG A 244 -15.42 1.09 9.05
CA ARG A 244 -14.97 0.43 10.30
C ARG A 244 -13.77 1.15 10.95
N PRO A 245 -13.87 2.44 11.34
CA PRO A 245 -12.73 3.25 11.75
C PRO A 245 -12.01 2.71 13.00
N PHE A 246 -12.75 2.15 13.97
CA PHE A 246 -12.17 1.56 15.18
C PHE A 246 -11.36 0.30 14.87
N PHE A 247 -11.89 -0.57 14.00
CA PHE A 247 -11.22 -1.78 13.56
C PHE A 247 -9.90 -1.45 12.82
N VAL A 248 -9.94 -0.49 11.91
CA VAL A 248 -8.76 -0.01 11.18
C VAL A 248 -7.73 0.59 12.14
N ALA A 249 -8.17 1.44 13.08
CA ALA A 249 -7.29 2.03 14.09
C ALA A 249 -6.62 0.94 14.95
N TRP A 250 -7.36 -0.07 15.40
CA TRP A 250 -6.83 -1.19 16.17
C TRP A 250 -5.71 -1.92 15.42
N HIS A 251 -5.99 -2.38 14.20
CA HIS A 251 -5.02 -3.12 13.40
C HIS A 251 -3.78 -2.28 13.05
N LYS A 252 -3.96 -1.01 12.72
CA LYS A 252 -2.86 -0.07 12.47
C LYS A 252 -1.91 0.05 13.66
N HIS A 253 -2.44 0.24 14.88
CA HIS A 253 -1.60 0.40 16.07
C HIS A 253 -0.96 -0.94 16.49
N LYS A 254 -1.68 -2.05 16.36
CA LYS A 254 -1.13 -3.40 16.57
C LYS A 254 0.00 -3.70 15.57
N GLY A 255 -0.19 -3.35 14.29
CA GLY A 255 0.83 -3.48 13.25
C GLY A 255 2.07 -2.64 13.55
N MET A 256 1.92 -1.36 13.97
CA MET A 256 3.04 -0.52 14.38
C MET A 256 3.87 -1.14 15.52
N LEU A 257 3.20 -1.68 16.54
CA LEU A 257 3.91 -2.33 17.66
C LEU A 257 4.66 -3.58 17.20
N ARG A 258 4.05 -4.41 16.32
CA ARG A 258 4.73 -5.55 15.71
C ARG A 258 5.97 -5.11 14.93
N PHE A 259 5.82 -4.09 14.08
CA PHE A 259 6.89 -3.54 13.25
C PHE A 259 8.07 -3.05 14.11
N TYR A 260 7.80 -2.24 15.15
CA TYR A 260 8.86 -1.76 16.04
C TYR A 260 9.54 -2.89 16.82
N ARG A 261 8.79 -3.87 17.32
CA ARG A 261 9.36 -5.03 18.02
C ARG A 261 10.21 -5.91 17.10
N LYS A 262 9.78 -6.09 15.84
CA LYS A 262 10.47 -6.94 14.86
C LYS A 262 11.81 -6.35 14.43
N PHE A 263 11.85 -5.05 14.12
CA PHE A 263 13.01 -4.43 13.47
C PHE A 263 13.87 -3.59 14.41
N PHE A 264 13.33 -3.06 15.50
CA PHE A 264 14.03 -2.06 16.31
C PHE A 264 14.28 -2.48 17.78
N ARG A 265 13.79 -3.66 18.18
CA ARG A 265 13.95 -4.12 19.57
C ARG A 265 15.42 -4.26 20.01
N GLN A 266 16.30 -4.64 19.09
CA GLN A 266 17.72 -4.82 19.37
C GLN A 266 18.53 -3.51 19.25
N GLU A 267 18.02 -2.55 18.51
CA GLU A 267 18.69 -1.27 18.28
C GLU A 267 18.44 -0.24 19.37
N TYR A 268 17.35 -0.40 20.12
CA TYR A 268 16.92 0.56 21.13
C TYR A 268 16.82 -0.07 22.53
N PRO A 269 17.21 0.69 23.61
CA PRO A 269 17.07 0.22 24.99
C PRO A 269 15.61 -0.17 25.32
N SER A 270 15.44 -1.20 26.16
CA SER A 270 14.10 -1.71 26.54
C SER A 270 13.18 -0.66 27.15
N VAL A 271 13.74 0.31 27.90
CA VAL A 271 12.98 1.43 28.48
C VAL A 271 12.37 2.28 27.36
N LEU A 272 13.16 2.61 26.32
CA LEU A 272 12.67 3.40 25.18
C LEU A 272 11.61 2.63 24.39
N MET A 273 11.80 1.33 24.18
CA MET A 273 10.79 0.47 23.56
C MET A 273 9.48 0.40 24.37
N GLY A 274 9.59 0.44 25.70
CA GLY A 274 8.45 0.57 26.61
C GLY A 274 7.70 1.89 26.41
N LEU A 275 8.42 3.01 26.34
CA LEU A 275 7.85 4.34 26.08
C LEU A 275 7.18 4.43 24.71
N ILE A 276 7.79 3.83 23.67
CA ILE A 276 7.19 3.73 22.32
C ILE A 276 5.89 2.97 22.38
N THR A 277 5.87 1.83 23.07
CA THR A 277 4.66 1.00 23.24
C THR A 277 3.55 1.80 23.92
N LEU A 278 3.86 2.50 25.00
CA LEU A 278 2.93 3.38 25.72
C LEU A 278 2.40 4.50 24.80
N SER A 279 3.29 5.16 24.06
CA SER A 279 2.93 6.24 23.14
C SER A 279 2.00 5.78 22.02
N VAL A 280 2.22 4.58 21.47
CA VAL A 280 1.35 3.99 20.46
C VAL A 280 -0.05 3.72 21.01
N TRP A 281 -0.16 3.18 22.24
CA TRP A 281 -1.46 2.94 22.86
C TRP A 281 -2.17 4.23 23.29
N LEU A 282 -1.42 5.23 23.77
CA LEU A 282 -1.99 6.56 24.07
C LEU A 282 -2.57 7.19 22.79
N ARG A 283 -1.83 7.14 21.69
CA ARG A 283 -2.31 7.61 20.39
C ARG A 283 -3.56 6.84 19.92
N PHE A 284 -3.61 5.52 20.13
CA PHE A 284 -4.80 4.72 19.85
C PHE A 284 -6.00 5.24 20.63
N SER A 285 -5.86 5.45 21.95
CA SER A 285 -6.93 5.95 22.83
C SER A 285 -7.45 7.31 22.36
N VAL A 286 -6.55 8.24 22.01
CA VAL A 286 -6.92 9.56 21.47
C VAL A 286 -7.67 9.39 20.13
N THR A 287 -7.20 8.52 19.25
CA THR A 287 -7.85 8.27 17.95
C THR A 287 -9.26 7.72 18.13
N VAL A 288 -9.45 6.76 19.05
CA VAL A 288 -10.76 6.19 19.40
C VAL A 288 -11.69 7.27 19.93
N LEU A 289 -11.22 8.10 20.85
CA LEU A 289 -12.00 9.21 21.42
C LEU A 289 -12.47 10.19 20.33
N ILE A 290 -11.58 10.59 19.42
CA ILE A 290 -11.90 11.49 18.29
C ILE A 290 -13.00 10.86 17.40
N HIS A 291 -12.87 9.56 17.08
CA HIS A 291 -13.89 8.88 16.28
C HIS A 291 -15.23 8.76 17.02
N ALA A 292 -15.21 8.47 18.32
CA ALA A 292 -16.43 8.41 19.15
C ALA A 292 -17.14 9.77 19.17
N VAL A 293 -16.43 10.86 19.44
CA VAL A 293 -16.99 12.22 19.45
C VAL A 293 -17.59 12.58 18.08
N ARG A 294 -16.86 12.30 16.98
CA ARG A 294 -17.37 12.56 15.61
C ARG A 294 -18.63 11.76 15.31
N ASN A 295 -18.71 10.50 15.74
CA ASN A 295 -19.91 9.67 15.54
C ASN A 295 -21.10 10.20 16.36
N CYS A 296 -20.88 10.58 17.63
CA CYS A 296 -21.91 11.22 18.46
C CYS A 296 -22.42 12.51 17.81
N TYR A 297 -21.51 13.38 17.36
CA TYR A 297 -21.89 14.65 16.70
C TYR A 297 -22.75 14.40 15.44
N ARG A 298 -22.38 13.41 14.60
CA ARG A 298 -23.18 13.03 13.42
C ARG A 298 -24.57 12.55 13.80
N MET A 299 -24.70 11.68 14.83
CA MET A 299 -26.01 11.19 15.29
C MET A 299 -26.89 12.31 15.81
N PHE A 300 -26.33 13.31 16.51
CA PHE A 300 -27.09 14.48 16.96
C PHE A 300 -27.56 15.36 15.79
N LYS A 301 -26.72 15.56 14.74
CA LYS A 301 -27.08 16.36 13.58
C LYS A 301 -28.24 15.74 12.80
N PHE A 302 -28.21 14.42 12.54
CA PHE A 302 -29.30 13.70 11.84
C PHE A 302 -30.62 13.59 12.65
N ARG A 303 -30.62 13.94 13.93
CA ARG A 303 -31.84 13.91 14.77
C ARG A 303 -32.58 15.26 14.77
N HIS A 304 -31.98 16.28 14.22
CA HIS A 304 -32.49 17.66 14.15
C HIS A 304 -32.71 18.18 12.72
N GLU A 305 -32.43 17.37 11.70
CA GLU A 305 -32.90 17.50 10.31
C GLU A 305 -34.02 16.52 10.03
#